data_08f3f062152d3dd360bbb49bf9e4689e
#
_entry.id   08f3f062152d3dd360bbb49bf9e4689e
#
_cell.length_a   1.000
_cell.length_b   1.000
_cell.length_c   1.000
_cell.angle_alpha   90.00
_cell.angle_beta   90.00
_cell.angle_gamma   90.00
#
_symmetry.space_group_name_H-M   'P 1'
#
loop_
_entity.id
_entity.type
_entity.pdbx_description
1 polymer ?
#
loop_
_entity_poly.entity_id
_entity_poly.type
_entity_poly.pdbx_seq_one_letter_code
_entity_poly.pdbx_strand_id
1 'polypeptide(L)'
;YYMTAIKPNAKGTGKRFSSADEVRLAAEIGNIEWQALIKVPAPYKSFDSNALKVKDDKSFVTGTQDFEEGDLIETSAGRLAFNEAMPEGVDFVNRQMFDKSLKKMIEHVFHTKGAWVTIQMHDAIKDVGYKNATKYGATLCMDDILVPEEKSKMMEDANKEVENIISDYSKGKITADERYNSVCQIWHKTNDQLTKIMMENLAKDKNGFNTIYMMATSGARGSRGQISQLAAMRGLMTKPNGEIIELPIRANFKEGLSVIEYFISTNAARKGLSDTALKTAEAGYMTRRLVDVAQDVVVNEEDCSTINGIDYTAIKDGDEIKVHLADRIVGHYTIEHVFHPITGETICEV
;
A
#
# COMPACT_ATOMS: atom_id res chain seq x y z
N TYR A 1 -4.82 10.94 3.07
CA TYR A 1 -3.37 11.08 2.85
C TYR A 1 -2.96 12.55 2.69
N TYR A 2 -3.45 13.24 1.66
CA TYR A 2 -3.11 14.64 1.34
C TYR A 2 -3.39 15.60 2.52
N MET A 3 -4.54 15.47 3.16
CA MET A 3 -4.92 16.32 4.30
C MET A 3 -4.02 16.13 5.51
N THR A 4 -3.58 14.91 5.79
CA THR A 4 -2.78 14.57 6.97
C THR A 4 -1.27 14.65 6.74
N ALA A 5 -0.83 14.86 5.49
CA ALA A 5 0.57 15.08 5.14
C ALA A 5 1.07 16.43 5.67
N ILE A 6 2.37 16.51 5.96
CA ILE A 6 3.05 17.77 6.32
C ILE A 6 3.93 18.16 5.15
N LYS A 7 3.82 19.43 4.71
CA LYS A 7 4.64 20.00 3.66
C LYS A 7 5.71 20.88 4.29
N PRO A 8 7.00 20.53 4.16
CA PRO A 8 8.08 21.38 4.57
C PRO A 8 7.98 22.75 3.88
N ASN A 9 8.25 23.82 4.64
CA ASN A 9 8.21 25.21 4.12
C ASN A 9 6.86 25.67 3.54
N ALA A 10 5.74 25.05 3.94
CA ALA A 10 4.42 25.53 3.61
C ALA A 10 4.16 26.93 4.22
N LYS A 11 3.32 27.73 3.56
CA LYS A 11 2.94 29.05 4.06
C LYS A 11 2.30 28.91 5.44
N GLY A 12 2.89 29.57 6.45
CA GLY A 12 2.40 29.56 7.83
C GLY A 12 3.07 28.53 8.75
N THR A 13 4.09 27.81 8.28
CA THR A 13 4.87 26.88 9.12
C THR A 13 5.47 27.61 10.32
N GLY A 14 5.37 26.99 11.51
CA GLY A 14 5.86 27.51 12.79
C GLY A 14 4.95 28.50 13.50
N LYS A 15 3.82 28.92 12.92
CA LYS A 15 2.85 29.78 13.58
C LYS A 15 2.18 29.07 14.75
N ARG A 16 1.85 29.86 15.77
CA ARG A 16 1.10 29.40 16.95
C ARG A 16 -0.33 29.94 16.88
N PHE A 17 -1.27 29.10 17.30
CA PHE A 17 -2.69 29.41 17.37
C PHE A 17 -3.22 29.06 18.74
N SER A 18 -4.28 29.74 19.15
CA SER A 18 -4.93 29.53 20.45
C SER A 18 -5.97 28.42 20.45
N SER A 19 -6.54 28.11 19.28
CA SER A 19 -7.58 27.08 19.14
C SER A 19 -7.60 26.44 17.76
N ALA A 20 -8.26 25.29 17.64
CA ALA A 20 -8.47 24.60 16.38
C ALA A 20 -9.34 25.43 15.41
N ASP A 21 -10.31 26.18 15.92
CA ASP A 21 -11.21 27.03 15.11
C ASP A 21 -10.43 28.20 14.47
N GLU A 22 -9.50 28.79 15.20
CA GLU A 22 -8.61 29.83 14.67
C GLU A 22 -7.74 29.28 13.52
N VAL A 23 -7.21 28.07 13.69
CA VAL A 23 -6.43 27.39 12.65
C VAL A 23 -7.28 27.18 11.40
N ARG A 24 -8.52 26.69 11.56
CA ARG A 24 -9.44 26.44 10.46
C ARG A 24 -9.76 27.72 9.69
N LEU A 25 -10.09 28.78 10.40
CA LEU A 25 -10.35 30.09 9.81
C LEU A 25 -9.14 30.61 9.03
N ALA A 26 -7.92 30.52 9.63
CA ALA A 26 -6.69 30.93 8.97
C ALA A 26 -6.38 30.11 7.72
N ALA A 27 -6.71 28.81 7.71
CA ALA A 27 -6.55 27.96 6.54
C ALA A 27 -7.58 28.27 5.44
N GLU A 28 -8.83 28.53 5.79
CA GLU A 28 -9.90 28.89 4.84
C GLU A 28 -9.67 30.24 4.18
N ILE A 29 -9.14 31.22 4.91
CA ILE A 29 -8.77 32.55 4.36
C ILE A 29 -7.46 32.47 3.52
N GLY A 30 -6.72 31.36 3.60
CA GLY A 30 -5.44 31.19 2.88
C GLY A 30 -4.24 31.85 3.55
N ASN A 31 -4.33 32.17 4.84
CA ASN A 31 -3.21 32.66 5.64
C ASN A 31 -2.18 31.58 5.97
N ILE A 32 -2.63 30.33 6.00
CA ILE A 32 -1.80 29.13 6.15
C ILE A 32 -2.24 28.07 5.13
N GLU A 33 -1.31 27.22 4.71
CA GLU A 33 -1.62 26.01 3.95
C GLU A 33 -2.13 24.90 4.88
N TRP A 34 -3.03 24.04 4.39
CA TRP A 34 -3.58 22.92 5.15
C TRP A 34 -2.52 21.94 5.65
N GLN A 35 -1.36 21.86 4.97
CA GLN A 35 -0.24 20.98 5.28
C GLN A 35 0.89 21.65 6.05
N ALA A 36 0.72 22.94 6.41
CA ALA A 36 1.72 23.67 7.18
C ALA A 36 1.84 23.09 8.61
N LEU A 37 3.07 22.90 9.08
CA LEU A 37 3.35 22.49 10.45
C LEU A 37 3.14 23.69 11.37
N ILE A 38 2.16 23.60 12.25
CA ILE A 38 1.74 24.66 13.17
C ILE A 38 1.76 24.16 14.62
N LYS A 39 1.73 25.09 15.56
CA LYS A 39 1.63 24.79 17.00
C LYS A 39 0.27 25.23 17.53
N VAL A 40 -0.43 24.30 18.17
CA VAL A 40 -1.77 24.52 18.73
C VAL A 40 -1.92 23.70 20.02
N PRO A 41 -2.69 24.16 21.02
CA PRO A 41 -3.05 23.31 22.14
C PRO A 41 -3.81 22.07 21.66
N ALA A 42 -3.45 20.92 22.21
CA ALA A 42 -4.11 19.67 21.87
C ALA A 42 -5.60 19.73 22.23
N PRO A 43 -6.53 19.50 21.30
CA PRO A 43 -7.96 19.58 21.58
C PRO A 43 -8.44 18.45 22.49
N TYR A 44 -7.75 17.31 22.49
CA TYR A 44 -7.99 16.13 23.33
C TYR A 44 -6.79 15.22 23.32
N LYS A 45 -6.79 14.15 24.12
CA LYS A 45 -5.67 13.21 24.25
C LYS A 45 -5.20 12.59 22.94
N SER A 46 -3.93 12.27 22.88
CA SER A 46 -3.38 11.49 21.79
C SER A 46 -3.88 10.04 21.83
N PHE A 47 -4.00 9.47 20.68
CA PHE A 47 -4.22 8.03 20.53
C PHE A 47 -2.94 7.27 20.90
N ASP A 48 -3.06 6.11 21.57
CA ASP A 48 -1.93 5.22 21.76
C ASP A 48 -1.33 4.85 20.39
N SER A 49 -0.20 5.47 20.10
CA SER A 49 0.48 5.34 18.81
C SER A 49 0.92 3.92 18.51
N ASN A 50 1.04 3.05 19.53
CA ASN A 50 1.46 1.68 19.36
C ASN A 50 0.36 0.84 18.71
N ALA A 51 -0.91 1.11 18.98
CA ALA A 51 -2.04 0.40 18.37
C ALA A 51 -2.13 0.62 16.85
N LEU A 52 -1.65 1.77 16.34
CA LEU A 52 -1.69 2.11 14.92
C LEU A 52 -0.37 1.88 14.18
N LYS A 53 0.70 1.39 14.85
CA LYS A 53 1.97 1.09 14.18
C LYS A 53 1.79 -0.04 13.19
N VAL A 54 1.99 0.27 11.91
CA VAL A 54 2.12 -0.72 10.83
C VAL A 54 3.61 -0.98 10.65
N LYS A 55 4.03 -2.25 10.68
CA LYS A 55 5.46 -2.67 10.59
C LYS A 55 6.22 -2.06 9.40
N ASP A 56 5.52 -1.72 8.33
CA ASP A 56 6.10 -1.20 7.07
C ASP A 56 6.02 0.33 6.93
N ASP A 57 5.57 1.04 7.96
CA ASP A 57 5.40 2.50 7.91
C ASP A 57 6.74 3.20 8.15
N LYS A 58 7.67 3.06 7.20
CA LYS A 58 8.96 3.77 7.18
C LYS A 58 8.85 5.21 6.68
N SER A 59 7.65 5.65 6.30
CA SER A 59 7.43 6.96 5.71
C SER A 59 7.17 8.01 6.78
N PHE A 60 8.08 8.98 6.87
CA PHE A 60 7.94 10.32 7.44
C PHE A 60 6.98 10.48 8.63
N VAL A 61 7.14 9.67 9.65
CA VAL A 61 6.46 9.91 10.92
C VAL A 61 7.29 10.91 11.70
N THR A 62 7.00 12.18 11.51
CA THR A 62 7.39 13.19 12.49
C THR A 62 6.58 12.94 13.74
N GLY A 63 7.23 12.32 14.74
CA GLY A 63 6.82 12.29 16.13
C GLY A 63 5.40 11.78 16.41
N THR A 64 5.27 10.51 16.74
CA THR A 64 4.22 10.08 17.66
C THR A 64 4.62 10.53 19.04
N GLN A 65 4.29 11.75 19.42
CA GLN A 65 4.41 12.19 20.80
C GLN A 65 3.08 11.92 21.47
N ASP A 66 3.13 11.20 22.58
CA ASP A 66 2.02 11.13 23.51
C ASP A 66 1.86 12.54 24.11
N PHE A 67 0.67 13.07 24.12
CA PHE A 67 0.36 14.37 24.67
C PHE A 67 -0.96 14.31 25.45
N GLU A 68 -1.11 15.20 26.41
CA GLU A 68 -2.37 15.39 27.12
C GLU A 68 -3.18 16.53 26.51
N GLU A 69 -4.47 16.58 26.86
CA GLU A 69 -5.33 17.67 26.43
C GLU A 69 -4.80 19.02 26.95
N GLY A 70 -4.67 19.99 26.06
CA GLY A 70 -4.13 21.31 26.37
C GLY A 70 -2.63 21.47 26.15
N ASP A 71 -1.87 20.40 25.94
CA ASP A 71 -0.46 20.47 25.59
C ASP A 71 -0.24 21.17 24.24
N LEU A 72 0.85 21.94 24.13
CA LEU A 72 1.19 22.58 22.86
C LEU A 72 1.82 21.56 21.91
N ILE A 73 1.04 21.12 20.94
CA ILE A 73 1.45 20.13 19.96
C ILE A 73 1.82 20.73 18.59
N GLU A 74 2.71 20.04 17.90
CA GLU A 74 2.99 20.29 16.48
C GLU A 74 2.07 19.43 15.60
N THR A 75 1.22 20.08 14.82
CA THR A 75 0.25 19.42 13.95
C THR A 75 0.02 20.23 12.68
N SER A 76 -0.95 19.87 11.86
CA SER A 76 -1.35 20.64 10.69
C SER A 76 -2.86 20.90 10.69
N ALA A 77 -3.29 21.97 9.98
CA ALA A 77 -4.70 22.28 9.83
C ALA A 77 -5.49 21.10 9.20
N GLY A 78 -4.85 20.37 8.29
CA GLY A 78 -5.47 19.19 7.66
C GLY A 78 -5.65 18.03 8.63
N ARG A 79 -4.75 17.82 9.60
CA ARG A 79 -4.93 16.81 10.66
C ARG A 79 -6.04 17.20 11.62
N LEU A 80 -6.15 18.47 11.99
CA LEU A 80 -7.27 18.96 12.77
C LEU A 80 -8.61 18.70 12.07
N ALA A 81 -8.73 19.09 10.81
CA ALA A 81 -9.94 18.84 10.02
C ALA A 81 -10.24 17.34 9.80
N PHE A 82 -9.22 16.47 9.74
CA PHE A 82 -9.42 15.03 9.69
C PHE A 82 -9.99 14.50 11.02
N ASN A 83 -9.49 14.97 12.15
CA ASN A 83 -9.97 14.56 13.46
C ASN A 83 -11.39 15.05 13.77
N GLU A 84 -11.87 16.15 13.15
CA GLU A 84 -13.27 16.57 13.24
C GLU A 84 -14.26 15.52 12.69
N ALA A 85 -13.80 14.65 11.78
CA ALA A 85 -14.60 13.54 11.25
C ALA A 85 -14.61 12.31 12.17
N MET A 86 -13.85 12.33 13.27
CA MET A 86 -13.80 11.24 14.23
C MET A 86 -14.93 11.34 15.22
N PRO A 87 -15.48 10.19 15.70
CA PRO A 87 -16.52 10.18 16.72
C PRO A 87 -15.95 10.63 18.07
N GLU A 88 -16.83 11.14 18.93
CA GLU A 88 -16.49 11.53 20.29
C GLU A 88 -15.86 10.36 21.08
N GLY A 89 -14.79 10.67 21.83
CA GLY A 89 -14.04 9.70 22.63
C GLY A 89 -13.13 8.78 21.82
N VAL A 90 -12.79 9.17 20.59
CA VAL A 90 -11.62 8.66 19.86
C VAL A 90 -10.50 9.66 20.02
N ASP A 91 -9.31 9.17 20.41
CA ASP A 91 -8.15 10.00 20.66
C ASP A 91 -7.65 10.71 19.40
N PHE A 92 -6.93 11.82 19.59
CA PHE A 92 -6.45 12.65 18.50
C PHE A 92 -5.38 11.93 17.65
N VAL A 93 -5.61 11.87 16.35
CA VAL A 93 -4.68 11.23 15.39
C VAL A 93 -3.73 12.27 14.81
N ASN A 94 -2.51 12.37 15.36
CA ASN A 94 -1.48 13.30 14.88
C ASN A 94 -0.42 12.64 13.99
N ARG A 95 -0.86 11.92 12.97
CA ARG A 95 0.05 11.25 12.01
C ARG A 95 -0.51 11.30 10.60
N GLN A 96 0.36 11.04 9.62
CA GLN A 96 -0.07 10.86 8.24
C GLN A 96 -0.85 9.55 8.09
N MET A 97 -2.02 9.61 7.46
CA MET A 97 -2.89 8.46 7.28
C MET A 97 -2.69 7.83 5.91
N PHE A 98 -2.29 6.57 5.93
CA PHE A 98 -2.21 5.67 4.77
C PHE A 98 -3.39 4.70 4.79
N ASP A 99 -3.62 3.98 3.69
CA ASP A 99 -4.68 2.99 3.59
C ASP A 99 -4.62 1.96 4.74
N LYS A 100 -3.45 1.38 5.01
CA LYS A 100 -3.25 0.41 6.11
C LYS A 100 -3.52 1.01 7.48
N SER A 101 -3.09 2.25 7.72
CA SER A 101 -3.31 2.94 9.00
C SER A 101 -4.78 3.28 9.20
N LEU A 102 -5.46 3.70 8.12
CA LEU A 102 -6.88 4.00 8.16
C LEU A 102 -7.71 2.76 8.47
N LYS A 103 -7.40 1.62 7.83
CA LYS A 103 -8.06 0.33 8.10
C LYS A 103 -7.93 -0.09 9.57
N LYS A 104 -6.72 0.00 10.14
CA LYS A 104 -6.51 -0.31 11.56
C LYS A 104 -7.26 0.63 12.51
N MET A 105 -7.33 1.91 12.17
CA MET A 105 -8.11 2.86 12.95
C MET A 105 -9.60 2.53 12.91
N ILE A 106 -10.12 2.17 11.76
CA ILE A 106 -11.52 1.75 11.59
C ILE A 106 -11.81 0.50 12.41
N GLU A 107 -10.93 -0.51 12.34
CA GLU A 107 -11.01 -1.73 13.13
C GLU A 107 -11.03 -1.42 14.64
N HIS A 108 -10.14 -0.54 15.09
CA HIS A 108 -10.11 -0.12 16.48
C HIS A 108 -11.41 0.56 16.92
N VAL A 109 -11.94 1.49 16.12
CA VAL A 109 -13.21 2.17 16.43
C VAL A 109 -14.37 1.16 16.42
N PHE A 110 -14.37 0.18 15.52
CA PHE A 110 -15.36 -0.87 15.49
C PHE A 110 -15.39 -1.68 16.79
N HIS A 111 -14.23 -2.09 17.30
CA HIS A 111 -14.14 -2.86 18.54
C HIS A 111 -14.45 -2.03 19.80
N THR A 112 -14.17 -0.72 19.79
CA THR A 112 -14.35 0.13 20.97
C THR A 112 -15.71 0.81 21.04
N LYS A 113 -16.28 1.20 19.90
CA LYS A 113 -17.51 2.01 19.81
C LYS A 113 -18.68 1.29 19.11
N GLY A 114 -18.41 0.13 18.52
CA GLY A 114 -19.42 -0.67 17.83
C GLY A 114 -19.71 -0.24 16.39
N ALA A 115 -20.53 -1.03 15.70
CA ALA A 115 -20.79 -0.93 14.27
C ALA A 115 -21.43 0.41 13.85
N TRP A 116 -22.42 0.89 14.59
CA TRP A 116 -23.18 2.10 14.22
C TRP A 116 -22.30 3.35 14.18
N VAL A 117 -21.47 3.55 15.20
CA VAL A 117 -20.54 4.69 15.28
C VAL A 117 -19.49 4.59 14.18
N THR A 118 -19.02 3.38 13.87
CA THR A 118 -18.08 3.14 12.79
C THR A 118 -18.64 3.51 11.42
N ILE A 119 -19.92 3.22 11.15
CA ILE A 119 -20.60 3.60 9.91
C ILE A 119 -20.66 5.12 9.77
N GLN A 120 -21.06 5.82 10.83
CA GLN A 120 -21.12 7.30 10.83
C GLN A 120 -19.72 7.91 10.60
N MET A 121 -18.69 7.35 11.22
CA MET A 121 -17.30 7.77 10.98
C MET A 121 -16.87 7.54 9.53
N HIS A 122 -17.22 6.40 8.93
CA HIS A 122 -16.94 6.11 7.52
C HIS A 122 -17.56 7.15 6.58
N ASP A 123 -18.81 7.50 6.82
CA ASP A 123 -19.49 8.52 6.02
C ASP A 123 -18.83 9.89 6.19
N ALA A 124 -18.48 10.27 7.41
CA ALA A 124 -17.78 11.53 7.68
C ALA A 124 -16.40 11.58 6.98
N ILE A 125 -15.61 10.51 7.06
CA ILE A 125 -14.30 10.41 6.38
C ILE A 125 -14.47 10.49 4.86
N LYS A 126 -15.46 9.78 4.30
CA LYS A 126 -15.81 9.82 2.88
C LYS A 126 -16.09 11.26 2.42
N ASP A 127 -16.93 11.98 3.16
CA ASP A 127 -17.34 13.35 2.82
C ASP A 127 -16.17 14.33 2.91
N VAL A 128 -15.35 14.24 3.96
CA VAL A 128 -14.09 15.01 4.08
C VAL A 128 -13.16 14.68 2.93
N GLY A 129 -13.02 13.40 2.57
CA GLY A 129 -12.19 12.92 1.48
C GLY A 129 -12.61 13.53 0.13
N TYR A 130 -13.86 13.37 -0.26
CA TYR A 130 -14.37 13.89 -1.54
C TYR A 130 -14.33 15.41 -1.63
N LYS A 131 -14.80 16.10 -0.58
CA LYS A 131 -14.78 17.57 -0.52
C LYS A 131 -13.37 18.14 -0.71
N ASN A 132 -12.39 17.57 -0.01
CA ASN A 132 -11.03 18.09 -0.10
C ASN A 132 -10.28 17.61 -1.35
N ALA A 133 -10.56 16.41 -1.88
CA ALA A 133 -10.03 15.98 -3.17
C ALA A 133 -10.52 16.90 -4.32
N THR A 134 -11.79 17.29 -4.31
CA THR A 134 -12.35 18.22 -5.27
C THR A 134 -11.71 19.61 -5.16
N LYS A 135 -11.52 20.12 -3.94
CA LYS A 135 -10.86 21.42 -3.71
C LYS A 135 -9.38 21.41 -4.14
N TYR A 136 -8.69 20.30 -3.91
CA TYR A 136 -7.29 20.14 -4.30
C TYR A 136 -7.12 20.10 -5.82
N GLY A 137 -8.04 19.43 -6.54
CA GLY A 137 -8.01 19.35 -7.99
C GLY A 137 -6.71 18.74 -8.51
N ALA A 138 -6.32 17.56 -8.02
CA ALA A 138 -5.08 16.89 -8.39
C ALA A 138 -5.01 16.67 -9.91
N THR A 139 -3.96 17.20 -10.54
CA THR A 139 -3.68 17.04 -11.97
C THR A 139 -2.37 16.31 -12.18
N LEU A 140 -2.27 15.63 -13.31
CA LEU A 140 -1.07 14.91 -13.75
C LEU A 140 -0.52 15.56 -15.01
N CYS A 141 0.78 15.74 -15.06
CA CYS A 141 1.46 16.11 -16.29
C CYS A 141 2.62 15.15 -16.58
N MET A 142 3.14 15.20 -17.79
CA MET A 142 4.28 14.36 -18.19
C MET A 142 5.56 14.69 -17.40
N ASP A 143 5.68 15.91 -16.88
CA ASP A 143 6.83 16.32 -16.08
C ASP A 143 6.81 15.73 -14.68
N ASP A 144 5.64 15.30 -14.16
CA ASP A 144 5.54 14.60 -12.88
C ASP A 144 6.10 13.18 -12.93
N ILE A 145 6.32 12.64 -14.13
CA ILE A 145 6.94 11.33 -14.35
C ILE A 145 8.45 11.53 -14.41
N LEU A 146 9.15 11.27 -13.32
CA LEU A 146 10.61 11.43 -13.25
C LEU A 146 11.30 10.13 -13.68
N VAL A 147 12.08 10.21 -14.75
CA VAL A 147 12.96 9.12 -15.17
C VAL A 147 14.26 9.23 -14.39
N PRO A 148 14.73 8.17 -13.71
CA PRO A 148 16.00 8.19 -12.97
C PRO A 148 17.19 8.40 -13.92
N GLU A 149 18.12 9.28 -13.58
CA GLU A 149 19.32 9.54 -14.36
C GLU A 149 20.24 8.31 -14.39
N GLU A 150 20.23 7.51 -13.34
CA GLU A 150 21.00 6.29 -13.19
C GLU A 150 20.57 5.17 -14.14
N LYS A 151 19.42 5.29 -14.79
CA LYS A 151 18.85 4.27 -15.67
C LYS A 151 19.84 3.82 -16.75
N SER A 152 20.45 4.76 -17.46
CA SER A 152 21.37 4.44 -18.56
C SER A 152 22.56 3.59 -18.10
N LYS A 153 23.17 3.95 -16.97
CA LYS A 153 24.28 3.20 -16.39
C LYS A 153 23.88 1.80 -15.95
N MET A 154 22.75 1.70 -15.26
CA MET A 154 22.25 0.39 -14.80
C MET A 154 21.91 -0.54 -15.97
N MET A 155 21.37 0.00 -17.07
CA MET A 155 21.12 -0.75 -18.29
C MET A 155 22.41 -1.26 -18.96
N GLU A 156 23.45 -0.42 -19.01
CA GLU A 156 24.75 -0.83 -19.55
C GLU A 156 25.41 -1.93 -18.71
N ASP A 157 25.36 -1.80 -17.39
CA ASP A 157 25.93 -2.78 -16.48
C ASP A 157 25.18 -4.13 -16.57
N ALA A 158 23.85 -4.09 -16.61
CA ALA A 158 23.04 -5.29 -16.83
C ALA A 158 23.32 -5.96 -18.18
N ASN A 159 23.53 -5.18 -19.25
CA ASN A 159 23.90 -5.72 -20.56
C ASN A 159 25.25 -6.45 -20.50
N LYS A 160 26.27 -5.88 -19.83
CA LYS A 160 27.56 -6.53 -19.66
C LYS A 160 27.46 -7.85 -18.90
N GLU A 161 26.63 -7.90 -17.85
CA GLU A 161 26.37 -9.14 -17.11
C GLU A 161 25.72 -10.20 -18.02
N VAL A 162 24.75 -9.82 -18.84
CA VAL A 162 24.08 -10.72 -19.79
C VAL A 162 25.06 -11.21 -20.85
N GLU A 163 25.93 -10.34 -21.41
CA GLU A 163 26.95 -10.71 -22.37
C GLU A 163 27.95 -11.72 -21.79
N ASN A 164 28.34 -11.58 -20.53
CA ASN A 164 29.19 -12.56 -19.83
C ASN A 164 28.52 -13.93 -19.74
N ILE A 165 27.22 -13.99 -19.39
CA ILE A 165 26.45 -15.24 -19.34
C ILE A 165 26.36 -15.89 -20.73
N ILE A 166 26.10 -15.10 -21.77
CA ILE A 166 26.07 -15.62 -23.16
C ILE A 166 27.43 -16.15 -23.57
N SER A 167 28.53 -15.47 -23.19
CA SER A 167 29.89 -15.95 -23.43
C SER A 167 30.19 -17.28 -22.70
N ASP A 168 29.77 -17.41 -21.47
CA ASP A 168 29.96 -18.63 -20.69
C ASP A 168 29.07 -19.80 -21.24
N TYR A 169 27.88 -19.51 -21.72
CA TYR A 169 27.08 -20.49 -22.48
C TYR A 169 27.78 -20.91 -23.77
N SER A 170 28.31 -19.98 -24.57
CA SER A 170 29.03 -20.30 -25.80
C SER A 170 30.29 -21.13 -25.57
N LYS A 171 30.92 -21.02 -24.40
CA LYS A 171 32.06 -21.82 -23.93
C LYS A 171 31.66 -23.17 -23.35
N GLY A 172 30.35 -23.49 -23.29
CA GLY A 172 29.84 -24.76 -22.78
C GLY A 172 29.92 -24.92 -21.26
N LYS A 173 30.05 -23.82 -20.48
CA LYS A 173 30.13 -23.86 -19.01
C LYS A 173 28.79 -24.03 -18.34
N ILE A 174 27.73 -23.54 -18.96
CA ILE A 174 26.36 -23.51 -18.42
C ILE A 174 25.38 -24.12 -19.44
N THR A 175 24.27 -24.65 -18.92
CA THR A 175 23.19 -25.22 -19.74
C THR A 175 22.28 -24.11 -20.32
N ALA A 176 21.42 -24.45 -21.28
CA ALA A 176 20.48 -23.50 -21.86
C ALA A 176 19.47 -22.98 -20.82
N ASP A 177 19.01 -23.85 -19.92
CA ASP A 177 18.06 -23.50 -18.86
C ASP A 177 18.70 -22.59 -17.80
N GLU A 178 19.95 -22.87 -17.44
CA GLU A 178 20.70 -22.01 -16.52
C GLU A 178 20.95 -20.62 -17.12
N ARG A 179 21.30 -20.56 -18.41
CA ARG A 179 21.44 -19.28 -19.12
C ARG A 179 20.12 -18.50 -19.08
N TYR A 180 19.00 -19.15 -19.45
CA TYR A 180 17.68 -18.53 -19.45
C TYR A 180 17.30 -17.97 -18.09
N ASN A 181 17.42 -18.79 -17.05
CA ASN A 181 17.09 -18.39 -15.68
C ASN A 181 17.99 -17.24 -15.19
N SER A 182 19.29 -17.30 -15.47
CA SER A 182 20.25 -16.26 -15.08
C SER A 182 19.97 -14.92 -15.78
N VAL A 183 19.66 -14.92 -17.06
CA VAL A 183 19.29 -13.72 -17.81
C VAL A 183 18.00 -13.09 -17.25
N CYS A 184 16.97 -13.90 -17.02
CA CYS A 184 15.71 -13.44 -16.43
C CYS A 184 15.94 -12.84 -15.03
N GLN A 185 16.77 -13.48 -14.21
CA GLN A 185 17.09 -13.00 -12.86
C GLN A 185 17.82 -11.65 -12.87
N ILE A 186 18.79 -11.44 -13.77
CA ILE A 186 19.46 -10.14 -13.93
C ILE A 186 18.47 -9.05 -14.24
N TRP A 187 17.57 -9.26 -15.21
CA TRP A 187 16.60 -8.25 -15.58
C TRP A 187 15.56 -7.98 -14.50
N HIS A 188 15.12 -8.99 -13.75
CA HIS A 188 14.25 -8.79 -12.59
C HIS A 188 14.95 -7.95 -11.52
N LYS A 189 16.17 -8.32 -11.14
CA LYS A 189 16.98 -7.58 -10.16
C LYS A 189 17.19 -6.11 -10.57
N THR A 190 17.55 -5.88 -11.83
CA THR A 190 17.76 -4.53 -12.36
C THR A 190 16.47 -3.71 -12.35
N ASN A 191 15.34 -4.30 -12.72
CA ASN A 191 14.03 -3.63 -12.68
C ASN A 191 13.61 -3.26 -11.25
N ASP A 192 13.83 -4.15 -10.28
CA ASP A 192 13.50 -3.90 -8.88
C ASP A 192 14.38 -2.79 -8.28
N GLN A 193 15.67 -2.80 -8.58
CA GLN A 193 16.59 -1.75 -8.16
C GLN A 193 16.22 -0.39 -8.76
N LEU A 194 15.94 -0.36 -10.07
CA LEU A 194 15.55 0.86 -10.77
C LEU A 194 14.21 1.39 -10.26
N THR A 195 13.24 0.52 -9.99
CA THR A 195 11.94 0.88 -9.39
C THR A 195 12.13 1.47 -8.01
N LYS A 196 13.06 0.95 -7.21
CA LYS A 196 13.36 1.48 -5.88
C LYS A 196 13.93 2.90 -5.96
N ILE A 197 14.94 3.12 -6.81
CA ILE A 197 15.54 4.45 -7.04
C ILE A 197 14.49 5.44 -7.55
N MET A 198 13.67 5.02 -8.51
CA MET A 198 12.57 5.83 -9.04
C MET A 198 11.60 6.28 -7.94
N MET A 199 11.18 5.36 -7.06
CA MET A 199 10.27 5.70 -5.95
C MET A 199 10.92 6.64 -4.93
N GLU A 200 12.23 6.50 -4.67
CA GLU A 200 12.98 7.40 -3.81
C GLU A 200 13.09 8.81 -4.42
N ASN A 201 13.31 8.91 -5.72
CA ASN A 201 13.35 10.18 -6.44
C ASN A 201 11.98 10.87 -6.45
N LEU A 202 10.91 10.13 -6.73
CA LEU A 202 9.53 10.63 -6.65
C LEU A 202 9.15 11.09 -5.23
N ALA A 203 9.65 10.39 -4.19
CA ALA A 203 9.41 10.79 -2.80
C ALA A 203 10.08 12.12 -2.42
N LYS A 204 11.20 12.46 -3.07
CA LYS A 204 11.92 13.72 -2.84
C LYS A 204 11.36 14.87 -3.68
N ASP A 205 10.75 14.55 -4.82
CA ASP A 205 10.19 15.56 -5.72
C ASP A 205 9.05 16.34 -5.05
N LYS A 206 9.04 17.66 -5.29
CA LYS A 206 8.04 18.57 -4.70
C LYS A 206 7.84 18.39 -3.19
N ASN A 207 8.91 18.00 -2.48
CA ASN A 207 8.88 17.71 -1.04
C ASN A 207 7.85 16.61 -0.66
N GLY A 208 7.72 15.56 -1.46
CA GLY A 208 6.78 14.47 -1.25
C GLY A 208 5.37 14.72 -1.78
N PHE A 209 5.14 15.85 -2.45
CA PHE A 209 3.85 16.23 -3.05
C PHE A 209 3.80 16.04 -4.57
N ASN A 210 4.63 15.15 -5.11
CA ASN A 210 4.43 14.68 -6.48
C ASN A 210 3.10 13.91 -6.57
N THR A 211 2.25 14.28 -7.52
CA THR A 211 0.87 13.77 -7.61
C THR A 211 0.83 12.26 -7.84
N ILE A 212 1.76 11.72 -8.65
CA ILE A 212 1.87 10.29 -8.93
C ILE A 212 2.30 9.53 -7.66
N TYR A 213 3.30 10.06 -6.96
CA TYR A 213 3.78 9.49 -5.70
C TYR A 213 2.68 9.46 -4.64
N MET A 214 1.94 10.56 -4.48
CA MET A 214 0.83 10.63 -3.52
C MET A 214 -0.27 9.62 -3.84
N MET A 215 -0.68 9.49 -5.10
CA MET A 215 -1.73 8.54 -5.48
C MET A 215 -1.33 7.09 -5.24
N ALA A 216 -0.09 6.73 -5.58
CA ALA A 216 0.41 5.37 -5.36
C ALA A 216 0.61 5.03 -3.89
N THR A 217 1.22 5.95 -3.13
CA THR A 217 1.54 5.73 -1.72
C THR A 217 0.30 5.73 -0.84
N SER A 218 -0.70 6.55 -1.18
CA SER A 218 -1.99 6.56 -0.46
C SER A 218 -2.82 5.29 -0.69
N GLY A 219 -2.52 4.52 -1.74
CA GLY A 219 -3.34 3.37 -2.15
C GLY A 219 -4.58 3.76 -2.98
N ALA A 220 -4.74 5.05 -3.34
CA ALA A 220 -5.90 5.51 -4.09
C ALA A 220 -5.93 4.96 -5.51
N ARG A 221 -4.80 5.02 -6.22
CA ARG A 221 -4.67 4.51 -7.60
C ARG A 221 -3.22 4.28 -7.98
N GLY A 222 -3.00 3.22 -8.74
CA GLY A 222 -1.69 2.86 -9.26
C GLY A 222 -0.85 2.02 -8.30
N SER A 223 -0.25 0.96 -8.83
CA SER A 223 0.74 0.15 -8.11
C SER A 223 2.16 0.61 -8.43
N ARG A 224 3.13 0.24 -7.59
CA ARG A 224 4.55 0.51 -7.86
C ARG A 224 4.98 -0.02 -9.23
N GLY A 225 4.52 -1.22 -9.63
CA GLY A 225 4.82 -1.81 -10.93
C GLY A 225 4.21 -1.02 -12.10
N GLN A 226 3.03 -0.43 -11.94
CA GLN A 226 2.44 0.43 -12.98
C GLN A 226 3.23 1.72 -13.16
N ILE A 227 3.70 2.33 -12.07
CA ILE A 227 4.54 3.54 -12.14
C ILE A 227 5.91 3.21 -12.71
N SER A 228 6.47 2.04 -12.37
CA SER A 228 7.73 1.54 -12.94
C SER A 228 7.66 1.49 -14.47
N GLN A 229 6.55 1.02 -15.04
CA GLN A 229 6.36 1.00 -16.49
C GLN A 229 6.29 2.39 -17.12
N LEU A 230 5.86 3.42 -16.36
CA LEU A 230 5.80 4.80 -16.84
C LEU A 230 7.18 5.49 -16.83
N ALA A 231 8.00 5.26 -15.80
CA ALA A 231 9.20 6.05 -15.54
C ALA A 231 10.52 5.24 -15.51
N ALA A 232 10.48 3.96 -15.15
CA ALA A 232 11.66 3.11 -15.07
C ALA A 232 11.86 2.27 -16.34
N MET A 233 11.38 1.05 -16.35
CA MET A 233 11.36 0.18 -17.53
C MET A 233 10.12 -0.73 -17.50
N ARG A 234 9.70 -1.19 -18.67
CA ARG A 234 8.57 -2.12 -18.73
C ARG A 234 8.95 -3.55 -18.32
N GLY A 235 10.20 -3.94 -18.58
CA GLY A 235 10.75 -5.22 -18.15
C GLY A 235 10.43 -6.39 -19.06
N LEU A 236 10.50 -7.61 -18.49
CA LEU A 236 10.26 -8.85 -19.21
C LEU A 236 8.78 -9.08 -19.46
N MET A 237 8.45 -9.60 -20.65
CA MET A 237 7.09 -9.93 -21.08
C MET A 237 6.91 -11.44 -21.18
N THR A 238 5.69 -11.89 -20.89
CA THR A 238 5.30 -13.31 -21.04
C THR A 238 4.61 -13.56 -22.38
N LYS A 239 4.97 -14.68 -23.02
CA LYS A 239 4.25 -15.20 -24.18
C LYS A 239 2.87 -15.73 -23.75
N PRO A 240 1.94 -15.97 -24.70
CA PRO A 240 0.65 -16.60 -24.39
C PRO A 240 0.76 -17.97 -23.70
N ASN A 241 1.82 -18.75 -23.99
CA ASN A 241 2.09 -20.05 -23.38
C ASN A 241 2.63 -19.98 -21.93
N GLY A 242 2.91 -18.78 -21.41
CA GLY A 242 3.44 -18.57 -20.07
C GLY A 242 4.96 -18.41 -19.98
N GLU A 243 5.71 -18.72 -21.02
CA GLU A 243 7.16 -18.51 -21.04
C GLU A 243 7.51 -17.02 -21.04
N ILE A 244 8.59 -16.67 -20.38
CA ILE A 244 9.12 -15.30 -20.35
C ILE A 244 9.98 -15.08 -21.59
N ILE A 245 9.82 -13.95 -22.27
CA ILE A 245 10.68 -13.55 -23.38
C ILE A 245 11.97 -12.98 -22.79
N GLU A 246 13.10 -13.58 -23.11
CA GLU A 246 14.43 -13.17 -22.58
C GLU A 246 14.82 -11.73 -22.94
N LEU A 247 14.25 -11.18 -24.00
CA LEU A 247 14.48 -9.79 -24.42
C LEU A 247 13.59 -8.84 -23.61
N PRO A 248 14.17 -8.03 -22.71
CA PRO A 248 13.38 -7.08 -21.92
C PRO A 248 12.98 -5.86 -22.75
N ILE A 249 11.86 -5.26 -22.40
CA ILE A 249 11.50 -3.92 -22.87
C ILE A 249 12.20 -2.91 -21.94
N ARG A 250 13.26 -2.29 -22.45
CA ARG A 250 14.11 -1.36 -21.70
C ARG A 250 13.50 0.03 -21.61
N ALA A 251 12.73 0.42 -22.62
CA ALA A 251 12.05 1.68 -22.64
C ALA A 251 10.90 1.72 -21.64
N ASN A 252 10.57 2.91 -21.18
CA ASN A 252 9.36 3.22 -20.43
C ASN A 252 8.35 3.94 -21.33
N PHE A 253 7.14 4.14 -20.84
CA PHE A 253 6.10 4.80 -21.63
C PHE A 253 6.37 6.29 -21.85
N LYS A 254 7.11 6.98 -20.97
CA LYS A 254 7.48 8.37 -21.14
C LYS A 254 8.46 8.55 -22.31
N GLU A 255 9.44 7.67 -22.43
CA GLU A 255 10.43 7.67 -23.53
C GLU A 255 9.83 7.21 -24.86
N GLY A 256 8.79 6.38 -24.80
CA GLY A 256 8.21 5.71 -25.93
C GLY A 256 8.92 4.37 -26.25
N LEU A 257 8.15 3.43 -26.81
CA LEU A 257 8.65 2.10 -27.18
C LEU A 257 9.14 2.09 -28.62
N SER A 258 10.22 1.34 -28.88
CA SER A 258 10.61 1.01 -30.26
C SER A 258 9.58 0.07 -30.90
N VAL A 259 9.61 -0.06 -32.22
CA VAL A 259 8.65 -0.93 -32.96
C VAL A 259 8.72 -2.39 -32.48
N ILE A 260 9.92 -2.89 -32.22
CA ILE A 260 10.13 -4.27 -31.75
C ILE A 260 9.60 -4.42 -30.31
N GLU A 261 9.91 -3.49 -29.44
CA GLU A 261 9.43 -3.49 -28.05
C GLU A 261 7.91 -3.38 -27.98
N TYR A 262 7.32 -2.55 -28.86
CA TYR A 262 5.87 -2.46 -28.98
C TYR A 262 5.26 -3.81 -29.40
N PHE A 263 5.83 -4.46 -30.40
CA PHE A 263 5.36 -5.77 -30.85
C PHE A 263 5.42 -6.84 -29.74
N ILE A 264 6.54 -6.91 -29.01
CA ILE A 264 6.70 -7.80 -27.85
C ILE A 264 5.64 -7.49 -26.78
N SER A 265 5.41 -6.21 -26.52
CA SER A 265 4.41 -5.71 -25.59
C SER A 265 2.99 -6.15 -25.91
N THR A 266 2.62 -6.22 -27.21
CA THR A 266 1.27 -6.62 -27.63
C THR A 266 0.93 -8.07 -27.28
N ASN A 267 1.91 -8.96 -27.17
CA ASN A 267 1.69 -10.36 -26.76
C ASN A 267 1.13 -10.45 -25.33
N ALA A 268 1.73 -9.72 -24.39
CA ALA A 268 1.25 -9.67 -23.00
C ALA A 268 -0.12 -8.97 -22.89
N ALA A 269 -0.34 -7.90 -23.66
CA ALA A 269 -1.62 -7.19 -23.68
C ALA A 269 -2.76 -8.09 -24.22
N ARG A 270 -2.53 -8.80 -25.32
CA ARG A 270 -3.50 -9.74 -25.91
C ARG A 270 -3.84 -10.88 -24.95
N LYS A 271 -2.82 -11.46 -24.30
CA LYS A 271 -3.02 -12.49 -23.28
C LYS A 271 -3.87 -11.95 -22.13
N GLY A 272 -3.55 -10.77 -21.60
CA GLY A 272 -4.30 -10.14 -20.52
C GLY A 272 -5.77 -9.89 -20.86
N LEU A 273 -6.06 -9.42 -22.06
CA LEU A 273 -7.44 -9.24 -22.55
C LEU A 273 -8.20 -10.56 -22.66
N SER A 274 -7.56 -11.58 -23.23
CA SER A 274 -8.15 -12.92 -23.36
C SER A 274 -8.39 -13.56 -21.98
N ASP A 275 -7.40 -13.52 -21.09
CA ASP A 275 -7.51 -14.08 -19.75
C ASP A 275 -8.61 -13.39 -18.95
N THR A 276 -8.76 -12.07 -19.05
CA THR A 276 -9.83 -11.33 -18.37
C THR A 276 -11.20 -11.81 -18.83
N ALA A 277 -11.40 -11.94 -20.15
CA ALA A 277 -12.67 -12.39 -20.72
C ALA A 277 -13.04 -13.83 -20.30
N LEU A 278 -12.08 -14.75 -20.32
CA LEU A 278 -12.31 -16.16 -19.96
C LEU A 278 -12.49 -16.36 -18.45
N LYS A 279 -11.63 -15.75 -17.63
CA LYS A 279 -11.70 -15.88 -16.18
C LYS A 279 -12.96 -15.28 -15.58
N THR A 280 -13.54 -14.26 -16.20
CA THR A 280 -14.82 -13.68 -15.78
C THR A 280 -15.94 -14.71 -15.85
N ALA A 281 -16.02 -15.47 -16.94
CA ALA A 281 -17.02 -16.51 -17.10
C ALA A 281 -16.83 -17.67 -16.12
N GLU A 282 -15.59 -18.13 -15.93
CA GLU A 282 -15.25 -19.19 -14.96
C GLU A 282 -15.58 -18.79 -13.52
N ALA A 283 -15.19 -17.55 -13.12
CA ALA A 283 -15.50 -17.02 -11.81
C ALA A 283 -17.00 -16.89 -11.58
N GLY A 284 -17.75 -16.44 -12.59
CA GLY A 284 -19.21 -16.34 -12.50
C GLY A 284 -19.88 -17.71 -12.33
N TYR A 285 -19.46 -18.70 -13.08
CA TYR A 285 -19.98 -20.06 -12.92
C TYR A 285 -19.61 -20.71 -11.58
N MET A 286 -18.38 -20.51 -11.11
CA MET A 286 -17.95 -20.96 -9.78
C MET A 286 -18.78 -20.30 -8.68
N THR A 287 -18.94 -18.96 -8.74
CA THR A 287 -19.74 -18.22 -7.78
C THR A 287 -21.17 -18.70 -7.73
N ARG A 288 -21.81 -18.93 -8.90
CA ARG A 288 -23.15 -19.48 -8.97
C ARG A 288 -23.26 -20.83 -8.26
N ARG A 289 -22.34 -21.77 -8.53
CA ARG A 289 -22.34 -23.08 -7.87
C ARG A 289 -22.14 -22.98 -6.36
N LEU A 290 -21.29 -22.07 -5.90
CA LEU A 290 -21.10 -21.84 -4.47
C LEU A 290 -22.36 -21.28 -3.81
N VAL A 291 -23.04 -20.34 -4.47
CA VAL A 291 -24.30 -19.78 -3.97
C VAL A 291 -25.38 -20.86 -3.94
N ASP A 292 -25.52 -21.66 -5.00
CA ASP A 292 -26.52 -22.75 -5.06
C ASP A 292 -26.35 -23.76 -3.90
N VAL A 293 -25.12 -24.03 -3.48
CA VAL A 293 -24.84 -24.94 -2.34
C VAL A 293 -24.98 -24.25 -0.99
N ALA A 294 -24.56 -22.99 -0.90
CA ALA A 294 -24.48 -22.30 0.39
C ALA A 294 -25.77 -21.54 0.78
N GLN A 295 -26.71 -21.33 -0.15
CA GLN A 295 -27.94 -20.56 0.11
C GLN A 295 -28.83 -21.15 1.22
N ASP A 296 -28.78 -22.46 1.42
CA ASP A 296 -29.58 -23.16 2.41
C ASP A 296 -28.88 -23.25 3.77
N VAL A 297 -27.61 -22.80 3.85
CA VAL A 297 -26.83 -22.81 5.10
C VAL A 297 -27.17 -21.54 5.90
N VAL A 298 -27.86 -21.74 7.02
CA VAL A 298 -28.27 -20.65 7.92
C VAL A 298 -27.64 -20.87 9.28
N VAL A 299 -27.00 -19.82 9.82
CA VAL A 299 -26.48 -19.84 11.20
C VAL A 299 -27.64 -19.54 12.14
N ASN A 300 -28.04 -20.52 12.95
CA ASN A 300 -29.18 -20.42 13.86
C ASN A 300 -28.77 -20.04 15.29
N GLU A 301 -27.54 -20.34 15.68
CA GLU A 301 -27.02 -20.18 17.03
C GLU A 301 -25.65 -19.48 16.96
N GLU A 302 -25.34 -18.64 17.95
CA GLU A 302 -24.04 -17.99 18.06
C GLU A 302 -22.94 -18.98 18.47
N ASP A 303 -23.28 -19.85 19.43
CA ASP A 303 -22.43 -20.94 19.90
C ASP A 303 -23.25 -22.24 19.99
N CYS A 304 -22.85 -23.24 19.21
CA CYS A 304 -23.49 -24.56 19.24
C CYS A 304 -22.88 -25.50 20.29
N SER A 305 -21.96 -25.01 21.12
CA SER A 305 -21.27 -25.75 22.17
C SER A 305 -20.66 -27.08 21.70
N THR A 306 -20.14 -27.11 20.46
CA THR A 306 -19.52 -28.31 19.90
C THR A 306 -18.19 -28.59 20.57
N ILE A 307 -17.94 -29.88 20.89
CA ILE A 307 -16.63 -30.36 21.35
C ILE A 307 -15.71 -30.80 20.18
N ASN A 308 -16.26 -30.84 18.97
CA ASN A 308 -15.53 -31.26 17.78
C ASN A 308 -14.90 -30.04 17.10
N GLY A 309 -13.59 -30.01 16.98
CA GLY A 309 -12.83 -28.95 16.32
C GLY A 309 -12.20 -29.40 15.02
N ILE A 310 -11.55 -28.47 14.38
CA ILE A 310 -10.77 -28.69 13.16
C ILE A 310 -9.33 -28.32 13.45
N ASP A 311 -8.41 -29.23 13.15
CA ASP A 311 -6.98 -28.98 13.28
C ASP A 311 -6.48 -28.06 12.16
N TYR A 312 -5.88 -26.94 12.54
CA TYR A 312 -5.27 -26.01 11.59
C TYR A 312 -3.75 -26.14 11.59
N THR A 313 -3.19 -26.31 10.40
CA THR A 313 -1.74 -26.32 10.16
C THR A 313 -1.37 -25.28 9.11
N ALA A 314 -0.12 -24.83 9.06
CA ALA A 314 0.36 -23.98 7.98
C ALA A 314 0.27 -24.72 6.64
N ILE A 315 -0.18 -24.03 5.59
CA ILE A 315 -0.19 -24.60 4.22
C ILE A 315 1.21 -24.47 3.65
N LYS A 316 1.83 -25.63 3.40
CA LYS A 316 3.17 -25.75 2.83
C LYS A 316 3.08 -26.36 1.43
N ASP A 317 4.00 -25.93 0.56
CA ASP A 317 4.26 -26.55 -0.75
C ASP A 317 5.75 -26.91 -0.79
N GLY A 318 6.05 -28.18 -0.47
CA GLY A 318 7.41 -28.60 -0.14
C GLY A 318 7.90 -27.91 1.14
N ASP A 319 9.04 -27.24 1.06
CA ASP A 319 9.63 -26.49 2.19
C ASP A 319 9.13 -25.04 2.31
N GLU A 320 8.41 -24.54 1.29
CA GLU A 320 7.90 -23.17 1.28
C GLU A 320 6.52 -23.08 1.96
N ILE A 321 6.39 -22.13 2.91
CA ILE A 321 5.11 -21.86 3.58
C ILE A 321 4.30 -20.91 2.71
N LYS A 322 3.23 -21.39 2.04
CA LYS A 322 2.31 -20.57 1.26
C LYS A 322 1.39 -19.71 2.13
N VAL A 323 0.89 -20.29 3.22
CA VAL A 323 0.01 -19.58 4.16
C VAL A 323 0.46 -19.89 5.58
N HIS A 324 0.78 -18.86 6.35
CA HIS A 324 1.17 -19.03 7.76
C HIS A 324 -0.01 -19.46 8.61
N LEU A 325 0.27 -20.23 9.66
CA LEU A 325 -0.75 -20.67 10.63
C LEU A 325 -1.50 -19.48 11.24
N ALA A 326 -0.79 -18.38 11.56
CA ALA A 326 -1.38 -17.17 12.10
C ALA A 326 -2.49 -16.60 11.22
N ASP A 327 -2.31 -16.61 9.89
CA ASP A 327 -3.30 -16.08 8.94
C ASP A 327 -4.54 -16.98 8.82
N ARG A 328 -4.40 -18.26 9.20
CA ARG A 328 -5.50 -19.24 9.13
C ARG A 328 -6.36 -19.28 10.39
N ILE A 329 -5.79 -18.98 11.55
CA ILE A 329 -6.49 -19.07 12.84
C ILE A 329 -7.18 -17.76 13.25
N VAL A 330 -6.86 -16.64 12.57
CA VAL A 330 -7.50 -15.35 12.89
C VAL A 330 -9.01 -15.44 12.69
N GLY A 331 -9.78 -15.09 13.72
CA GLY A 331 -11.24 -15.11 13.71
C GLY A 331 -11.86 -16.44 14.13
N HIS A 332 -11.06 -17.42 14.58
CA HIS A 332 -11.55 -18.69 15.11
C HIS A 332 -11.42 -18.74 16.64
N TYR A 333 -12.33 -19.49 17.26
CA TYR A 333 -12.27 -19.79 18.68
C TYR A 333 -11.47 -21.08 18.93
N THR A 334 -10.74 -21.12 20.05
CA THR A 334 -10.04 -22.32 20.50
C THR A 334 -11.01 -23.23 21.24
N ILE A 335 -10.94 -24.55 21.02
CA ILE A 335 -11.73 -25.56 21.73
C ILE A 335 -11.00 -26.05 22.98
N GLU A 336 -9.67 -26.01 22.98
CA GLU A 336 -8.82 -26.41 24.07
C GLU A 336 -7.97 -25.25 24.56
N HIS A 337 -7.57 -25.28 25.84
CA HIS A 337 -6.61 -24.34 26.37
C HIS A 337 -5.27 -24.46 25.66
N VAL A 338 -4.76 -23.35 25.13
CA VAL A 338 -3.48 -23.32 24.45
C VAL A 338 -2.39 -22.93 25.44
N PHE A 339 -1.41 -23.79 25.62
CA PHE A 339 -0.28 -23.58 26.52
C PHE A 339 0.99 -23.24 25.74
N HIS A 340 1.83 -22.41 26.33
CA HIS A 340 3.14 -22.11 25.76
C HIS A 340 4.03 -23.36 25.88
N PRO A 341 4.64 -23.87 24.79
CA PRO A 341 5.31 -25.17 24.77
C PRO A 341 6.55 -25.26 25.69
N ILE A 342 7.13 -24.11 26.08
CA ILE A 342 8.35 -24.04 26.90
C ILE A 342 8.03 -23.62 28.33
N THR A 343 7.18 -22.59 28.53
CA THR A 343 6.90 -22.04 29.87
C THR A 343 5.71 -22.69 30.56
N GLY A 344 4.83 -23.37 29.80
CA GLY A 344 3.60 -23.97 30.33
C GLY A 344 2.52 -22.96 30.73
N GLU A 345 2.74 -21.69 30.47
CA GLU A 345 1.74 -20.64 30.73
C GLU A 345 0.58 -20.72 29.74
N THR A 346 -0.64 -20.47 30.21
CA THR A 346 -1.83 -20.45 29.36
C THR A 346 -1.79 -19.23 28.49
N ILE A 347 -1.76 -19.41 27.15
CA ILE A 347 -1.77 -18.34 26.17
C ILE A 347 -3.21 -17.92 25.85
N CYS A 348 -4.11 -18.89 25.72
CA CYS A 348 -5.52 -18.69 25.43
C CYS A 348 -6.37 -19.68 26.23
N GLU A 349 -7.42 -19.18 26.86
CA GLU A 349 -8.45 -19.96 27.52
C GLU A 349 -9.64 -20.16 26.58
N VAL A 350 -10.38 -21.28 26.79
CA VAL A 350 -11.60 -21.56 26.00
C VAL A 350 -12.72 -20.66 26.45
#